data_f8ce29c0f1406f5d5d3a6c97e9cba607
#
_entry.id   f8ce29c0f1406f5d5d3a6c97e9cba607
#
_cell.length_a   1.000
_cell.length_b   1.000
_cell.length_c   1.000
_cell.angle_alpha   90.00
_cell.angle_beta   90.00
_cell.angle_gamma   90.00
#
_symmetry.space_group_name_H-M   'P 1'
#
loop_
_entity.id
_entity.type
_entity.pdbx_description
1 polymer ?
#
loop_
_entity_poly.entity_id
_entity_poly.type
_entity_poly.pdbx_seq_one_letter_code
_entity_poly.pdbx_strand_id
1 'polypeptide(L)'
;MNIGISYESDLKKAKEIIANLMENDESVLKDQDRLVVVDQLADSAVVLSARSWVKTEEYWTARWRLLEEIKLAFDEQGIEIPYQHMTVQMKATVEN
;
A
#
# COMPACT_ATOMS: atom_id res chain seq x y z
N MET A 1 -0.60 5.28 -3.86
CA MET A 1 0.13 4.76 -2.67
C MET A 1 1.06 3.65 -3.13
N ASN A 2 2.34 3.81 -2.89
CA ASN A 2 3.34 2.82 -3.31
C ASN A 2 3.89 2.08 -2.09
N ILE A 3 3.92 0.75 -2.19
CA ILE A 3 4.33 -0.10 -1.09
C ILE A 3 5.36 -1.10 -1.60
N GLY A 4 6.55 -1.11 -0.99
CA GLY A 4 7.59 -2.05 -1.36
C GLY A 4 7.54 -3.30 -0.50
N ILE A 5 7.69 -4.46 -1.11
CA ILE A 5 7.78 -5.71 -0.37
C ILE A 5 9.05 -6.45 -0.77
N SER A 6 9.52 -7.31 0.11
CA SER A 6 10.68 -8.15 -0.15
C SER A 6 10.42 -9.06 -1.35
N TYR A 7 11.45 -9.33 -2.16
CA TYR A 7 11.34 -10.25 -3.28
C TYR A 7 10.94 -11.65 -2.86
N GLU A 8 11.18 -12.00 -1.61
CA GLU A 8 10.86 -13.34 -1.10
C GLU A 8 9.43 -13.43 -0.58
N SER A 9 8.73 -12.31 -0.49
CA SER A 9 7.36 -12.30 0.00
C SER A 9 6.38 -12.83 -1.05
N ASP A 10 5.24 -13.32 -0.57
CA ASP A 10 4.19 -13.82 -1.45
C ASP A 10 3.47 -12.64 -2.10
N LEU A 11 3.77 -12.40 -3.36
CA LEU A 11 3.22 -11.27 -4.12
C LEU A 11 1.71 -11.31 -4.21
N LYS A 12 1.14 -12.49 -4.51
CA LYS A 12 -0.31 -12.61 -4.64
C LYS A 12 -1.01 -12.29 -3.33
N LYS A 13 -0.46 -12.78 -2.24
CA LYS A 13 -1.02 -12.54 -0.92
C LYS A 13 -0.96 -11.06 -0.57
N ALA A 14 0.15 -10.41 -0.86
CA ALA A 14 0.30 -8.97 -0.61
C ALA A 14 -0.76 -8.18 -1.37
N LYS A 15 -0.96 -8.50 -2.64
CA LYS A 15 -1.95 -7.82 -3.46
C LYS A 15 -3.37 -8.05 -2.94
N GLU A 16 -3.68 -9.27 -2.51
CA GLU A 16 -4.99 -9.59 -1.96
C GLU A 16 -5.26 -8.83 -0.66
N ILE A 17 -4.27 -8.74 0.19
CA ILE A 17 -4.40 -8.01 1.46
C ILE A 17 -4.73 -6.55 1.19
N ILE A 18 -3.98 -5.92 0.30
CA ILE A 18 -4.19 -4.51 -0.04
C ILE A 18 -5.58 -4.32 -0.66
N ALA A 19 -5.94 -5.19 -1.60
CA ALA A 19 -7.22 -5.09 -2.27
C ALA A 19 -8.38 -5.23 -1.29
N ASN A 20 -8.29 -6.18 -0.36
CA ASN A 20 -9.32 -6.40 0.63
C ASN A 20 -9.46 -5.22 1.59
N LEU A 21 -8.34 -4.64 1.99
CA LEU A 21 -8.38 -3.48 2.87
C LEU A 21 -9.04 -2.27 2.19
N MET A 22 -8.74 -2.07 0.92
CA MET A 22 -9.39 -1.00 0.15
C MET A 22 -10.87 -1.28 -0.04
N GLU A 23 -11.23 -2.53 -0.29
CA GLU A 23 -12.63 -2.91 -0.49
C GLU A 23 -13.46 -2.68 0.77
N ASN A 24 -12.89 -2.88 1.93
CA ASN A 24 -13.59 -2.75 3.20
C ASN A 24 -13.47 -1.38 3.85
N ASP A 25 -12.74 -0.46 3.24
CA ASP A 25 -12.56 0.88 3.81
C ASP A 25 -13.75 1.77 3.45
N GLU A 26 -14.33 2.41 4.45
CA GLU A 26 -15.52 3.25 4.28
C GLU A 26 -15.28 4.45 3.38
N SER A 27 -14.07 4.97 3.38
CA SER A 27 -13.73 6.18 2.62
C SER A 27 -13.49 5.91 1.15
N VAL A 28 -13.23 4.65 0.78
CA VAL A 28 -12.96 4.29 -0.61
C VAL A 28 -14.26 4.21 -1.39
N LEU A 29 -14.32 4.95 -2.50
CA LEU A 29 -15.50 4.98 -3.35
C LEU A 29 -15.58 3.70 -4.16
N LYS A 30 -16.64 2.92 -3.94
CA LYS A 30 -16.76 1.59 -4.52
C LYS A 30 -17.25 1.58 -5.95
N ASP A 31 -17.79 2.70 -6.42
CA ASP A 31 -18.24 2.85 -7.80
C ASP A 31 -17.12 3.34 -8.73
N GLN A 32 -15.92 3.52 -8.20
CA GLN A 32 -14.75 3.92 -8.96
C GLN A 32 -13.75 2.77 -9.01
N ASP A 33 -12.89 2.79 -10.03
CA ASP A 33 -11.89 1.73 -10.20
C ASP A 33 -10.90 1.69 -9.05
N ARG A 34 -10.52 0.48 -8.68
CA ARG A 34 -9.49 0.23 -7.68
C ARG A 34 -8.45 -0.67 -8.32
N LEU A 35 -7.18 -0.41 -8.01
CA LEU A 35 -6.08 -1.09 -8.71
C LEU A 35 -4.95 -1.41 -7.74
N VAL A 36 -4.45 -2.63 -7.81
CA VAL A 36 -3.22 -3.03 -7.10
C VAL A 36 -2.35 -3.76 -8.11
N VAL A 37 -1.24 -3.15 -8.48
CA VAL A 37 -0.36 -3.70 -9.52
C VAL A 37 1.10 -3.59 -9.11
N VAL A 38 1.95 -4.40 -9.75
CA VAL A 38 3.39 -4.23 -9.61
C VAL A 38 3.78 -3.04 -10.46
N ASP A 39 4.30 -2.01 -9.81
CA ASP A 39 4.69 -0.79 -10.50
C ASP A 39 6.15 -0.81 -10.92
N GLN A 40 7.00 -1.44 -10.11
CA GLN A 40 8.44 -1.43 -10.35
C GLN A 40 9.12 -2.61 -9.69
N LEU A 41 10.13 -3.14 -10.34
CA LEU A 41 11.04 -4.12 -9.74
C LEU A 41 12.32 -3.36 -9.39
N ALA A 42 12.41 -2.93 -8.15
CA ALA A 42 13.54 -2.15 -7.68
C ALA A 42 14.66 -3.05 -7.17
N ASP A 43 15.80 -2.47 -6.80
CA ASP A 43 16.97 -3.23 -6.36
C ASP A 43 16.70 -4.10 -5.15
N SER A 44 15.96 -3.60 -4.18
CA SER A 44 15.73 -4.34 -2.93
C SER A 44 14.26 -4.60 -2.64
N ALA A 45 13.36 -4.25 -3.55
CA ALA A 45 11.93 -4.41 -3.30
C ALA A 45 11.14 -4.52 -4.58
N VAL A 46 10.04 -5.26 -4.49
CA VAL A 46 8.99 -5.23 -5.51
C VAL A 46 8.04 -4.12 -5.08
N VAL A 47 7.87 -3.10 -5.91
CA VAL A 47 7.04 -1.95 -5.56
C VAL A 47 5.64 -2.15 -6.10
N LEU A 48 4.68 -2.18 -5.19
CA LEU A 48 3.27 -2.27 -5.55
C LEU A 48 2.64 -0.89 -5.54
N SER A 49 1.81 -0.61 -6.53
CA SER A 49 1.04 0.61 -6.56
C SER A 49 -0.41 0.27 -6.27
N ALA A 50 -0.95 0.89 -5.23
CA ALA A 50 -2.34 0.71 -4.85
C ALA A 50 -3.07 2.03 -5.09
N ARG A 51 -4.11 1.99 -5.89
CA ARG A 51 -4.85 3.19 -6.28
C ARG A 51 -6.33 3.01 -6.05
N SER A 52 -6.93 4.02 -5.45
CA SER A 52 -8.37 4.05 -5.23
C SER A 52 -8.81 5.50 -5.22
N TRP A 53 -10.12 5.71 -5.31
CA TRP A 53 -10.70 7.04 -5.25
C TRP A 53 -11.35 7.23 -3.89
N VAL A 54 -11.10 8.38 -3.27
CA VAL A 54 -11.72 8.75 -2.00
C VAL A 54 -12.21 10.19 -2.11
N LYS A 55 -13.11 10.57 -1.23
CA LYS A 55 -13.54 11.96 -1.16
C LYS A 55 -12.36 12.82 -0.74
N THR A 56 -12.25 14.00 -1.34
CA THR A 56 -11.12 14.90 -1.11
C THR A 56 -10.88 15.17 0.37
N GLU A 57 -11.93 15.45 1.12
CA GLU A 57 -11.82 15.78 2.54
C GLU A 57 -11.41 14.58 3.40
N GLU A 58 -11.48 13.37 2.86
CA GLU A 58 -11.08 12.16 3.59
C GLU A 58 -9.75 11.58 3.13
N TYR A 59 -9.12 12.25 2.17
CA TYR A 59 -7.93 11.72 1.52
C TYR A 59 -6.81 11.33 2.50
N TRP A 60 -6.41 12.27 3.34
CA TRP A 60 -5.28 12.03 4.25
C TRP A 60 -5.62 11.03 5.34
N THR A 61 -6.82 11.13 5.90
CA THR A 61 -7.26 10.21 6.95
C THR A 61 -7.33 8.78 6.42
N ALA A 62 -7.90 8.60 5.24
CA ALA A 62 -8.00 7.28 4.62
C ALA A 62 -6.62 6.73 4.28
N ARG A 63 -5.74 7.58 3.74
CA ARG A 63 -4.38 7.17 3.40
C ARG A 63 -3.62 6.67 4.63
N TRP A 64 -3.66 7.43 5.71
CA TRP A 64 -2.95 7.04 6.93
C TRP A 64 -3.52 5.76 7.52
N ARG A 65 -4.82 5.64 7.56
CA ARG A 65 -5.47 4.43 8.07
C ARG A 65 -5.10 3.21 7.25
N LEU A 66 -5.16 3.32 5.93
CA LEU A 66 -4.83 2.20 5.04
C LEU A 66 -3.37 1.81 5.16
N LEU A 67 -2.45 2.77 5.24
CA LEU A 67 -1.04 2.45 5.40
C LEU A 67 -0.78 1.69 6.69
N GLU A 68 -1.40 2.10 7.78
CA GLU A 68 -1.25 1.40 9.04
C GLU A 68 -1.85 0.00 8.98
N GLU A 69 -3.04 -0.13 8.41
CA GLU A 69 -3.69 -1.43 8.29
C GLU A 69 -2.90 -2.38 7.41
N ILE A 70 -2.34 -1.86 6.32
CA ILE A 70 -1.49 -2.68 5.44
C ILE A 70 -0.26 -3.18 6.20
N LYS A 71 0.40 -2.28 6.94
CA LYS A 71 1.59 -2.66 7.71
C LYS A 71 1.25 -3.76 8.73
N LEU A 72 0.16 -3.59 9.46
CA LEU A 72 -0.25 -4.56 10.46
C LEU A 72 -0.61 -5.90 9.83
N ALA A 73 -1.35 -5.87 8.74
CA ALA A 73 -1.74 -7.10 8.05
C ALA A 73 -0.53 -7.81 7.46
N PHE A 74 0.42 -7.06 6.89
CA PHE A 74 1.64 -7.63 6.34
C PHE A 74 2.46 -8.31 7.43
N ASP A 75 2.60 -7.65 8.59
CA ASP A 75 3.33 -8.25 9.70
C ASP A 75 2.69 -9.57 10.15
N GLU A 76 1.36 -9.60 10.20
CA GLU A 76 0.63 -10.79 10.58
C GLU A 76 0.84 -11.94 9.59
N GLN A 77 0.95 -11.63 8.32
CA GLN A 77 1.05 -12.62 7.26
C GLN A 77 2.48 -12.90 6.82
N GLY A 78 3.46 -12.32 7.48
CA GLY A 78 4.86 -12.56 7.17
C GLY A 78 5.36 -11.90 5.92
N ILE A 79 4.72 -10.82 5.49
CA ILE A 79 5.15 -10.04 4.34
C ILE A 79 6.02 -8.89 4.84
N GLU A 80 7.26 -8.83 4.34
CA GLU A 80 8.24 -7.86 4.81
C GLU A 80 8.30 -6.64 3.89
N ILE A 81 8.31 -5.45 4.51
CA ILE A 81 8.56 -4.20 3.81
C ILE A 81 10.02 -3.84 4.07
N PRO A 82 10.88 -3.84 3.04
CA PRO A 82 12.30 -3.54 3.24
C PRO A 82 12.53 -2.15 3.81
N TYR A 83 13.44 -2.07 4.73
CA TYR A 83 13.71 -0.85 5.47
C TYR A 83 14.09 0.35 4.58
N GLN A 84 14.93 0.12 3.60
CA GLN A 84 15.37 1.18 2.70
C GLN A 84 14.21 1.84 1.95
N HIS A 85 13.27 1.00 1.49
CA HIS A 85 12.13 1.51 0.77
C HIS A 85 11.26 2.41 1.65
N MET A 86 11.05 2.00 2.90
CA MET A 86 10.28 2.79 3.85
C MET A 86 10.92 4.14 4.09
N THR A 87 12.25 4.17 4.21
CA THR A 87 12.98 5.42 4.43
C THR A 87 12.81 6.38 3.28
N VAL A 88 12.90 5.89 2.06
CA VAL A 88 12.74 6.71 0.86
C VAL A 88 11.33 7.29 0.77
N GLN A 89 10.33 6.47 1.06
CA GLN A 89 8.94 6.93 1.04
C GLN A 89 8.69 8.04 2.06
N MET A 90 9.23 7.88 3.23
CA MET A 90 9.05 8.88 4.28
C MET A 90 9.68 10.21 3.88
N LYS A 91 10.85 10.18 3.26
CA LYS A 91 11.49 11.40 2.79
C LYS A 91 10.63 12.11 1.76
N ALA A 92 10.12 11.38 0.80
CA ALA A 92 9.27 11.94 -0.24
C ALA A 92 8.02 12.59 0.37
N THR A 93 7.44 11.93 1.38
CA THR A 93 6.24 12.44 2.03
C THR A 93 6.54 13.75 2.79
N VAL A 94 7.68 13.79 3.45
CA VAL A 94 8.05 14.97 4.26
C VAL A 94 8.30 16.19 3.38
N GLU A 95 8.87 15.99 2.21
CA GLU A 95 9.19 17.09 1.32
C GLU A 95 7.98 17.74 0.69
N ASN A 96 6.86 17.08 0.70
CA ASN A 96 5.63 17.59 0.13
C ASN A 96 4.71 18.19 1.19
#